data_5f01bd5677e5df7f7e5486e6c0a4d930
#
_entry.id   5f01bd5677e5df7f7e5486e6c0a4d930
#
_cell.length_a   1.000
_cell.length_b   1.000
_cell.length_c   1.000
_cell.angle_alpha   90.00
_cell.angle_beta   90.00
_cell.angle_gamma   90.00
#
_symmetry.space_group_name_H-M   'P 1'
#
loop_
_entity.id
_entity.type
_entity.pdbx_description
1 polymer ?
#
loop_
_entity_poly.entity_id
_entity_poly.type
_entity_poly.pdbx_seq_one_letter_code
_entity_poly.pdbx_strand_id
1 'polypeptide(L)'
;LVRSRGLGDVYKRQINEGFFVTSVLFSLIVPASIPLWQVALGISFGVVIGKEIFGGTGKNFLNPALTGRAFLFFAYPAEISGDAVWTAVDGFSGATPLGISAISGMGDLAANVNWLDAFFGNIQGSVGETSAFAIFIGGAILLVTKAASWRIMLGTFLGMVGMSMIFNFIGSETNPMFAMPWYWHLVIGGFAFGMVYMVTDPVSASMTNIGKWYYGILIGVLCVLIRVINPAYPEGIMLAILFANLCSPLIDWVVVRQNIKR
;
A
#
# COMPACT_ATOMS: atom_id res chain seq x y z
N LEU A 1 -25.12 17.77 1.76
CA LEU A 1 -23.96 18.70 1.65
C LEU A 1 -23.12 18.54 0.38
N VAL A 2 -23.46 17.59 -0.48
CA VAL A 2 -22.79 17.35 -1.78
C VAL A 2 -23.36 18.24 -2.92
N ARG A 3 -24.42 18.97 -2.66
CA ARG A 3 -25.25 19.59 -3.71
C ARG A 3 -24.81 20.95 -4.25
N SER A 4 -23.80 21.59 -3.66
CA SER A 4 -23.41 22.95 -4.09
C SER A 4 -22.05 23.04 -4.80
N ARG A 5 -21.39 21.92 -5.06
CA ARG A 5 -19.98 21.92 -5.51
C ARG A 5 -19.77 22.10 -7.01
N GLY A 6 -20.77 21.81 -7.84
CA GLY A 6 -20.57 21.77 -9.30
C GLY A 6 -20.35 23.14 -9.98
N LEU A 7 -21.02 24.18 -9.52
CA LEU A 7 -20.91 25.53 -10.11
C LEU A 7 -20.03 26.47 -9.28
N GLY A 8 -19.90 26.23 -7.96
CA GLY A 8 -19.05 27.02 -7.08
C GLY A 8 -17.56 26.78 -7.31
N ASP A 9 -17.18 25.57 -7.70
CA ASP A 9 -15.77 25.20 -7.90
C ASP A 9 -15.15 25.84 -9.16
N VAL A 10 -15.96 26.22 -10.13
CA VAL A 10 -15.51 26.93 -11.35
C VAL A 10 -15.15 28.38 -11.06
N TYR A 11 -15.83 29.01 -10.10
CA TYR A 11 -15.67 30.45 -9.81
C TYR A 11 -15.02 30.76 -8.46
N LYS A 12 -15.00 29.80 -7.53
CA LYS A 12 -14.32 29.97 -6.25
C LYS A 12 -13.16 28.95 -6.21
N ARG A 13 -11.94 29.43 -6.20
CA ARG A 13 -10.74 28.64 -5.93
C ARG A 13 -10.80 28.16 -4.48
N GLN A 14 -11.55 27.11 -4.22
CA GLN A 14 -11.64 26.49 -2.90
C GLN A 14 -10.52 25.49 -2.75
N ILE A 15 -9.93 25.43 -1.56
CA ILE A 15 -8.98 24.40 -1.17
C ILE A 15 -9.76 23.07 -1.18
N ASN A 16 -9.26 22.12 -1.96
CA ASN A 16 -9.87 20.81 -2.10
C ASN A 16 -9.59 19.95 -0.88
N GLU A 17 -10.63 19.54 -0.13
CA GLU A 17 -10.50 18.78 1.12
C GLU A 17 -9.69 17.46 0.97
N GLY A 18 -9.66 16.87 -0.21
CA GLY A 18 -8.89 15.66 -0.49
C GLY A 18 -7.37 15.82 -0.45
N PHE A 19 -6.84 17.06 -0.38
CA PHE A 19 -5.40 17.28 -0.28
C PHE A 19 -4.84 16.76 1.04
N PHE A 20 -5.60 16.89 2.12
CA PHE A 20 -5.15 16.51 3.47
C PHE A 20 -4.89 15.01 3.59
N VAL A 21 -5.79 14.19 3.08
CA VAL A 21 -5.64 12.73 3.06
C VAL A 21 -4.40 12.33 2.24
N THR A 22 -4.27 12.90 1.04
CA THR A 22 -3.14 12.59 0.15
C THR A 22 -1.79 12.99 0.78
N SER A 23 -1.70 14.19 1.38
CA SER A 23 -0.45 14.67 1.99
C SER A 23 -0.07 13.86 3.23
N VAL A 24 -1.02 13.55 4.11
CA VAL A 24 -0.77 12.73 5.30
C VAL A 24 -0.33 11.32 4.89
N LEU A 25 -1.07 10.66 4.01
CA LEU A 25 -0.69 9.32 3.54
C LEU A 25 0.69 9.32 2.88
N PHE A 26 0.99 10.34 2.06
CA PHE A 26 2.29 10.44 1.42
C PHE A 26 3.43 10.62 2.41
N SER A 27 3.26 11.50 3.41
CA SER A 27 4.29 11.74 4.42
C SER A 27 4.57 10.53 5.31
N LEU A 28 3.56 9.67 5.54
CA LEU A 28 3.71 8.47 6.36
C LEU A 28 4.44 7.32 5.65
N ILE A 29 4.51 7.33 4.32
CA ILE A 29 5.12 6.25 3.53
C ILE A 29 6.49 6.60 2.94
N VAL A 30 6.92 7.85 3.03
CA VAL A 30 8.27 8.25 2.60
C VAL A 30 9.26 8.17 3.76
N PRO A 31 10.57 7.97 3.50
CA PRO A 31 11.60 8.02 4.53
C PRO A 31 11.68 9.38 5.20
N ALA A 32 12.00 9.40 6.50
CA ALA A 32 12.17 10.65 7.24
C ALA A 32 13.39 11.47 6.77
N SER A 33 14.39 10.80 6.20
CA SER A 33 15.64 11.40 5.70
C SER A 33 15.54 12.03 4.30
N ILE A 34 14.40 11.83 3.59
CA ILE A 34 14.26 12.31 2.22
C ILE A 34 14.31 13.83 2.12
N PRO A 35 15.04 14.43 1.15
CA PRO A 35 15.09 15.87 0.96
C PRO A 35 13.71 16.47 0.65
N LEU A 36 13.37 17.60 1.28
CA LEU A 36 12.05 18.23 1.15
C LEU A 36 11.68 18.60 -0.31
N TRP A 37 12.67 18.93 -1.15
CA TRP A 37 12.40 19.23 -2.56
C TRP A 37 11.94 17.98 -3.34
N GLN A 38 12.46 16.78 -3.00
CA GLN A 38 11.99 15.52 -3.57
C GLN A 38 10.58 15.21 -3.10
N VAL A 39 10.28 15.44 -1.81
CA VAL A 39 8.91 15.32 -1.28
C VAL A 39 7.94 16.21 -2.07
N ALA A 40 8.30 17.48 -2.27
CA ALA A 40 7.48 18.42 -3.04
C ALA A 40 7.30 17.98 -4.50
N LEU A 41 8.36 17.47 -5.14
CA LEU A 41 8.30 16.96 -6.50
C LEU A 41 7.44 15.71 -6.60
N GLY A 42 7.64 14.75 -5.69
CA GLY A 42 6.90 13.48 -5.66
C GLY A 42 5.41 13.68 -5.43
N ILE A 43 5.02 14.50 -4.43
CA ILE A 43 3.61 14.76 -4.18
C ILE A 43 2.96 15.56 -5.32
N SER A 44 3.67 16.51 -5.91
CA SER A 44 3.19 17.27 -7.06
C SER A 44 2.93 16.35 -8.26
N PHE A 45 3.87 15.45 -8.56
CA PHE A 45 3.69 14.45 -9.61
C PHE A 45 2.49 13.55 -9.31
N GLY A 46 2.40 13.02 -8.09
CA GLY A 46 1.31 12.13 -7.68
C GLY A 46 -0.06 12.79 -7.78
N VAL A 47 -0.18 14.05 -7.36
CA VAL A 47 -1.43 14.81 -7.43
C VAL A 47 -1.78 15.17 -8.88
N VAL A 48 -0.84 15.69 -9.66
CA VAL A 48 -1.10 16.08 -11.04
C VAL A 48 -1.46 14.87 -11.89
N ILE A 49 -0.61 13.86 -11.92
CA ILE A 49 -0.78 12.68 -12.78
C ILE A 49 -1.85 11.73 -12.26
N GLY A 50 -1.91 11.48 -10.93
CA GLY A 50 -2.85 10.52 -10.36
C GLY A 50 -4.26 11.06 -10.15
N LYS A 51 -4.44 12.40 -10.15
CA LYS A 51 -5.70 13.01 -9.74
C LYS A 51 -6.17 14.16 -10.65
N GLU A 52 -5.38 15.23 -10.78
CA GLU A 52 -5.86 16.46 -11.41
C GLU A 52 -6.10 16.31 -12.93
N ILE A 53 -5.27 15.56 -13.64
CA ILE A 53 -5.46 15.29 -15.09
C ILE A 53 -6.81 14.62 -15.37
N PHE A 54 -7.32 13.81 -14.43
CA PHE A 54 -8.58 13.09 -14.58
C PHE A 54 -9.81 13.87 -14.08
N GLY A 55 -9.62 15.08 -13.58
CA GLY A 55 -10.70 15.99 -13.15
C GLY A 55 -10.79 16.22 -11.65
N GLY A 56 -9.74 15.91 -10.90
CA GLY A 56 -9.59 16.26 -9.49
C GLY A 56 -10.21 15.26 -8.50
N THR A 57 -10.55 15.74 -7.33
CA THR A 57 -11.06 14.90 -6.23
C THR A 57 -12.33 14.15 -6.60
N GLY A 58 -12.34 12.86 -6.38
CA GLY A 58 -13.45 11.97 -6.71
C GLY A 58 -13.42 11.40 -8.12
N LYS A 59 -12.40 11.77 -8.93
CA LYS A 59 -12.18 11.26 -10.29
C LYS A 59 -10.77 10.73 -10.49
N ASN A 60 -10.03 10.57 -9.40
CA ASN A 60 -8.68 10.03 -9.46
C ASN A 60 -8.69 8.57 -9.93
N PHE A 61 -7.88 8.32 -10.93
CA PHE A 61 -7.72 7.00 -11.53
C PHE A 61 -6.79 6.09 -10.72
N LEU A 62 -5.77 6.68 -10.10
CA LEU A 62 -4.81 6.04 -9.23
C LEU A 62 -4.82 6.70 -7.85
N ASN A 63 -4.33 5.99 -6.83
CA ASN A 63 -4.06 6.60 -5.54
C ASN A 63 -2.92 7.61 -5.68
N PRO A 64 -3.14 8.92 -5.42
CA PRO A 64 -2.14 9.96 -5.70
C PRO A 64 -0.89 9.84 -4.83
N ALA A 65 -1.02 9.41 -3.56
CA ALA A 65 0.11 9.23 -2.66
C ALA A 65 1.03 8.11 -3.15
N LEU A 66 0.44 6.99 -3.59
CA LEU A 66 1.21 5.87 -4.15
C LEU A 66 1.84 6.22 -5.51
N THR A 67 1.14 6.99 -6.34
CA THR A 67 1.69 7.47 -7.62
C THR A 67 2.92 8.34 -7.40
N GLY A 68 2.87 9.24 -6.39
CA GLY A 68 4.01 10.06 -6.02
C GLY A 68 5.18 9.23 -5.46
N ARG A 69 4.90 8.25 -4.60
CA ARG A 69 5.93 7.33 -4.07
C ARG A 69 6.56 6.48 -5.18
N ALA A 70 5.75 5.97 -6.10
CA ALA A 70 6.27 5.22 -7.25
C ALA A 70 7.20 6.06 -8.12
N PHE A 71 6.81 7.30 -8.41
CA PHE A 71 7.67 8.23 -9.13
C PHE A 71 9.02 8.42 -8.42
N LEU A 72 9.02 8.69 -7.11
CA LEU A 72 10.26 8.87 -6.35
C LEU A 72 11.10 7.59 -6.34
N PHE A 73 10.48 6.42 -6.21
CA PHE A 73 11.18 5.14 -6.21
C PHE A 73 11.94 4.89 -7.53
N PHE A 74 11.34 5.25 -8.67
CA PHE A 74 11.98 5.05 -9.97
C PHE A 74 12.95 6.20 -10.35
N ALA A 75 12.66 7.43 -9.92
CA ALA A 75 13.48 8.60 -10.27
C ALA A 75 14.67 8.81 -9.31
N TYR A 76 14.49 8.48 -8.03
CA TYR A 76 15.46 8.72 -6.95
C TYR A 76 15.59 7.51 -6.02
N PRO A 77 15.98 6.33 -6.53
CA PRO A 77 16.00 5.11 -5.74
C PRO A 77 16.97 5.16 -4.55
N ALA A 78 18.05 5.92 -4.63
CA ALA A 78 19.05 6.01 -3.57
C ALA A 78 18.51 6.65 -2.27
N GLU A 79 17.55 7.57 -2.39
CA GLU A 79 16.94 8.28 -1.26
C GLU A 79 15.67 7.62 -0.73
N ILE A 80 15.17 6.57 -1.41
CA ILE A 80 13.91 5.91 -1.04
C ILE A 80 14.09 4.43 -0.70
N SER A 81 15.20 3.83 -1.09
CA SER A 81 15.51 2.42 -0.82
C SER A 81 16.96 2.25 -0.40
N GLY A 82 17.25 1.19 0.33
CA GLY A 82 18.60 0.86 0.82
C GLY A 82 18.71 0.96 2.34
N ASP A 83 19.84 0.46 2.85
CA ASP A 83 20.06 0.28 4.29
C ASP A 83 20.28 1.60 5.05
N ALA A 84 20.74 2.62 4.37
CA ALA A 84 21.02 3.93 4.99
C ALA A 84 19.80 4.84 5.13
N VAL A 85 18.68 4.46 4.51
CA VAL A 85 17.48 5.32 4.36
C VAL A 85 16.51 5.17 5.53
N TRP A 86 16.39 3.96 6.08
CA TRP A 86 15.42 3.64 7.12
C TRP A 86 16.07 3.65 8.50
N THR A 87 15.52 4.46 9.39
CA THR A 87 16.01 4.63 10.77
C THR A 87 15.01 4.04 11.76
N ALA A 88 15.48 3.27 12.73
CA ALA A 88 14.68 2.78 13.83
C ALA A 88 14.50 3.85 14.94
N VAL A 89 13.68 3.53 15.94
CA VAL A 89 13.38 4.41 17.08
C VAL A 89 14.63 4.75 17.89
N ASP A 90 15.61 3.83 17.94
CA ASP A 90 16.91 4.02 18.60
C ASP A 90 17.91 4.88 17.78
N GLY A 91 17.51 5.33 16.58
CA GLY A 91 18.36 6.08 15.66
C GLY A 91 19.30 5.24 14.80
N PHE A 92 19.30 3.91 14.95
CA PHE A 92 20.09 3.02 14.11
C PHE A 92 19.53 2.93 12.70
N SER A 93 20.39 3.06 11.69
CA SER A 93 20.04 2.87 10.29
C SER A 93 20.56 1.51 9.81
N GLY A 94 19.71 0.75 9.15
CA GLY A 94 20.06 -0.59 8.67
C GLY A 94 19.03 -1.16 7.71
N ALA A 95 19.29 -2.39 7.25
CA ALA A 95 18.38 -3.11 6.36
C ALA A 95 17.00 -3.31 7.00
N THR A 96 15.94 -3.08 6.22
CA THR A 96 14.59 -3.40 6.70
C THR A 96 14.44 -4.91 6.91
N PRO A 97 13.56 -5.35 7.84
CA PRO A 97 13.29 -6.77 8.03
C PRO A 97 12.91 -7.50 6.73
N LEU A 98 12.22 -6.81 5.84
CA LEU A 98 11.87 -7.33 4.53
C LEU A 98 13.08 -7.46 3.60
N GLY A 99 14.02 -6.50 3.65
CA GLY A 99 15.30 -6.58 2.94
C GLY A 99 16.18 -7.73 3.42
N ILE A 100 16.29 -7.92 4.73
CA ILE A 100 17.01 -9.06 5.34
C ILE A 100 16.42 -10.38 4.84
N SER A 101 15.11 -10.53 4.89
CA SER A 101 14.44 -11.77 4.46
C SER A 101 14.61 -12.07 2.97
N ALA A 102 14.70 -11.02 2.13
CA ALA A 102 14.88 -11.19 0.69
C ALA A 102 16.30 -11.66 0.31
N ILE A 103 17.31 -11.29 1.09
CA ILE A 103 18.72 -11.62 0.83
C ILE A 103 19.13 -12.89 1.57
N SER A 104 18.86 -12.95 2.88
CA SER A 104 19.41 -13.95 3.79
C SER A 104 18.38 -14.99 4.27
N GLY A 105 17.08 -14.74 4.00
CA GLY A 105 16.00 -15.67 4.32
C GLY A 105 15.46 -15.56 5.75
N MET A 106 14.58 -16.52 6.08
CA MET A 106 13.83 -16.53 7.35
C MET A 106 14.70 -16.82 8.57
N GLY A 107 15.81 -17.55 8.40
CA GLY A 107 16.72 -17.88 9.52
C GLY A 107 17.36 -16.61 10.10
N ASP A 108 17.92 -15.79 9.24
CA ASP A 108 18.57 -14.54 9.64
C ASP A 108 17.54 -13.48 10.05
N LEU A 109 16.37 -13.45 9.43
CA LEU A 109 15.28 -12.59 9.88
C LEU A 109 14.89 -12.90 11.32
N ALA A 110 14.62 -14.17 11.64
CA ALA A 110 14.21 -14.59 12.98
C ALA A 110 15.32 -14.45 14.05
N ALA A 111 16.58 -14.47 13.64
CA ALA A 111 17.71 -14.22 14.53
C ALA A 111 17.87 -12.73 14.89
N ASN A 112 17.54 -11.82 13.96
CA ASN A 112 17.74 -10.38 14.12
C ASN A 112 16.48 -9.62 14.55
N VAL A 113 15.29 -10.14 14.27
CA VAL A 113 14.02 -9.45 14.51
C VAL A 113 13.03 -10.40 15.19
N ASN A 114 12.54 -9.98 16.36
CA ASN A 114 11.43 -10.69 17.01
C ASN A 114 10.11 -10.30 16.33
N TRP A 115 9.23 -11.26 16.12
CA TRP A 115 7.91 -11.00 15.51
C TRP A 115 7.07 -9.99 16.32
N LEU A 116 7.15 -10.00 17.65
CA LEU A 116 6.47 -9.04 18.50
C LEU A 116 7.01 -7.62 18.31
N ASP A 117 8.32 -7.47 18.14
CA ASP A 117 8.92 -6.15 17.86
C ASP A 117 8.48 -5.63 16.50
N ALA A 118 8.38 -6.48 15.48
CA ALA A 118 7.81 -6.12 14.19
C ALA A 118 6.32 -5.75 14.29
N PHE A 119 5.55 -6.44 15.13
CA PHE A 119 4.14 -6.15 15.33
C PHE A 119 3.90 -4.81 16.04
N PHE A 120 4.69 -4.49 17.07
CA PHE A 120 4.59 -3.23 17.81
C PHE A 120 5.29 -2.06 17.10
N GLY A 121 6.20 -2.32 16.17
CA GLY A 121 6.86 -1.31 15.37
C GLY A 121 8.27 -0.91 15.84
N ASN A 122 8.92 -1.72 16.65
CA ASN A 122 10.32 -1.55 17.08
C ASN A 122 11.30 -2.04 15.99
N ILE A 123 11.07 -1.64 14.74
CA ILE A 123 11.84 -2.04 13.57
C ILE A 123 12.10 -0.84 12.66
N GLN A 124 13.10 -0.96 11.76
CA GLN A 124 13.38 0.04 10.75
C GLN A 124 12.26 0.09 9.69
N GLY A 125 11.87 1.32 9.30
CA GLY A 125 10.86 1.51 8.28
C GLY A 125 10.33 2.94 8.23
N SER A 126 9.33 3.19 7.38
CA SER A 126 8.62 4.47 7.33
C SER A 126 7.76 4.67 8.59
N VAL A 127 7.52 5.92 8.96
CA VAL A 127 6.78 6.28 10.18
C VAL A 127 5.40 5.61 10.25
N GLY A 128 4.71 5.51 9.11
CA GLY A 128 3.36 4.95 9.05
C GLY A 128 3.29 3.43 8.90
N GLU A 129 4.37 2.77 8.48
CA GLU A 129 4.34 1.37 8.08
C GLU A 129 4.92 0.39 9.12
N THR A 130 5.60 0.89 10.16
CA THR A 130 6.32 0.05 11.13
C THR A 130 5.41 -0.68 12.11
N SER A 131 4.42 0.00 12.71
CA SER A 131 3.56 -0.58 13.75
C SER A 131 2.27 -1.17 13.20
N ALA A 132 2.24 -2.49 12.97
CA ALA A 132 1.02 -3.18 12.59
C ALA A 132 -0.09 -3.05 13.64
N PHE A 133 0.26 -3.03 14.93
CA PHE A 133 -0.69 -2.82 16.02
C PHE A 133 -1.42 -1.48 15.92
N ALA A 134 -0.70 -0.37 15.75
CA ALA A 134 -1.30 0.96 15.59
C ALA A 134 -2.16 1.05 14.31
N ILE A 135 -1.71 0.44 13.22
CA ILE A 135 -2.44 0.37 11.97
C ILE A 135 -3.79 -0.35 12.16
N PHE A 136 -3.83 -1.47 12.89
CA PHE A 136 -5.07 -2.20 13.14
C PHE A 136 -6.04 -1.45 14.05
N ILE A 137 -5.55 -0.68 15.03
CA ILE A 137 -6.41 0.22 15.83
C ILE A 137 -7.09 1.25 14.91
N GLY A 138 -6.32 1.92 14.06
CA GLY A 138 -6.87 2.84 13.06
C GLY A 138 -7.82 2.17 12.08
N GLY A 139 -7.50 0.94 11.64
CA GLY A 139 -8.37 0.12 10.82
C GLY A 139 -9.71 -0.21 11.48
N ALA A 140 -9.70 -0.54 12.77
CA ALA A 140 -10.91 -0.77 13.54
C ALA A 140 -11.81 0.49 13.59
N ILE A 141 -11.21 1.66 13.79
CA ILE A 141 -11.94 2.95 13.76
C ILE A 141 -12.58 3.16 12.39
N LEU A 142 -11.82 2.94 11.30
CA LEU A 142 -12.35 3.08 9.94
C LEU A 142 -13.49 2.11 9.62
N LEU A 143 -13.45 0.90 10.17
CA LEU A 143 -14.52 -0.09 9.99
C LEU A 143 -15.77 0.28 10.80
N VAL A 144 -15.62 0.71 12.04
CA VAL A 144 -16.74 1.15 12.91
C VAL A 144 -17.43 2.38 12.32
N THR A 145 -16.67 3.34 11.82
CA THR A 145 -17.18 4.55 11.16
C THR A 145 -17.70 4.29 9.74
N LYS A 146 -17.54 3.07 9.21
CA LYS A 146 -17.90 2.68 7.84
C LYS A 146 -17.20 3.52 6.76
N ALA A 147 -16.08 4.13 7.09
CA ALA A 147 -15.27 4.89 6.14
C ALA A 147 -14.49 3.96 5.18
N ALA A 148 -14.12 2.77 5.65
CA ALA A 148 -13.43 1.76 4.86
C ALA A 148 -14.29 0.51 4.63
N SER A 149 -14.03 -0.19 3.52
CA SER A 149 -14.74 -1.42 3.17
C SER A 149 -14.05 -2.66 3.75
N TRP A 150 -14.67 -3.33 4.70
CA TRP A 150 -14.17 -4.58 5.28
C TRP A 150 -13.96 -5.68 4.23
N ARG A 151 -14.76 -5.68 3.14
CA ARG A 151 -14.65 -6.67 2.05
C ARG A 151 -13.31 -6.56 1.32
N ILE A 152 -12.85 -5.34 1.09
CA ILE A 152 -11.55 -5.09 0.45
C ILE A 152 -10.43 -5.53 1.37
N MET A 153 -10.46 -5.11 2.64
CA MET A 153 -9.43 -5.47 3.64
C MET A 153 -9.32 -6.99 3.80
N LEU A 154 -10.46 -7.66 4.00
CA LEU A 154 -10.48 -9.12 4.15
C LEU A 154 -10.08 -9.83 2.86
N GLY A 155 -10.51 -9.33 1.70
CA GLY A 155 -10.08 -9.86 0.40
C GLY A 155 -8.57 -9.78 0.21
N THR A 156 -7.96 -8.64 0.54
CA THR A 156 -6.50 -8.45 0.46
C THR A 156 -5.75 -9.38 1.43
N PHE A 157 -6.26 -9.52 2.64
CA PHE A 157 -5.70 -10.46 3.62
C PHE A 157 -5.77 -11.91 3.12
N LEU A 158 -6.93 -12.36 2.65
CA LEU A 158 -7.11 -13.73 2.14
C LEU A 158 -6.26 -14.01 0.89
N GLY A 159 -6.15 -13.04 0.00
CA GLY A 159 -5.26 -13.14 -1.17
C GLY A 159 -3.79 -13.31 -0.79
N MET A 160 -3.33 -12.52 0.18
CA MET A 160 -1.97 -12.64 0.72
C MET A 160 -1.74 -14.00 1.40
N VAL A 161 -2.63 -14.44 2.28
CA VAL A 161 -2.53 -15.73 2.97
C VAL A 161 -2.51 -16.88 1.97
N GLY A 162 -3.45 -16.88 1.02
CA GLY A 162 -3.55 -17.93 0.00
C GLY A 162 -2.28 -18.03 -0.85
N MET A 163 -1.75 -16.90 -1.33
CA MET A 163 -0.53 -16.91 -2.15
C MET A 163 0.72 -17.28 -1.35
N SER A 164 0.83 -16.82 -0.10
CA SER A 164 1.92 -17.23 0.80
C SER A 164 1.90 -18.73 1.05
N MET A 165 0.74 -19.33 1.32
CA MET A 165 0.60 -20.79 1.49
C MET A 165 1.00 -21.56 0.24
N ILE A 166 0.64 -21.07 -0.96
CA ILE A 166 1.03 -21.69 -2.23
C ILE A 166 2.55 -21.70 -2.36
N PHE A 167 3.23 -20.58 -2.12
CA PHE A 167 4.69 -20.51 -2.19
C PHE A 167 5.36 -21.37 -1.13
N ASN A 168 4.85 -21.41 0.09
CA ASN A 168 5.37 -22.29 1.14
C ASN A 168 5.22 -23.79 0.75
N PHE A 169 4.14 -24.17 0.06
CA PHE A 169 3.93 -25.52 -0.41
C PHE A 169 4.86 -25.91 -1.57
N ILE A 170 5.08 -25.00 -2.51
CA ILE A 170 5.99 -25.22 -3.65
C ILE A 170 7.44 -25.31 -3.16
N GLY A 171 7.84 -24.42 -2.25
CA GLY A 171 9.21 -24.29 -1.78
C GLY A 171 10.18 -23.85 -2.87
N SER A 172 11.38 -23.43 -2.49
CA SER A 172 12.49 -23.15 -3.42
C SER A 172 13.81 -23.27 -2.67
N GLU A 173 14.80 -23.91 -3.30
CA GLU A 173 16.17 -24.00 -2.77
C GLU A 173 16.97 -22.73 -3.02
N THR A 174 16.61 -21.96 -4.05
CA THR A 174 17.36 -20.79 -4.50
C THR A 174 16.80 -19.47 -3.99
N ASN A 175 15.52 -19.43 -3.63
CA ASN A 175 14.84 -18.21 -3.19
C ASN A 175 14.28 -18.38 -1.77
N PRO A 176 14.93 -17.76 -0.77
CA PRO A 176 14.56 -17.91 0.63
C PRO A 176 13.18 -17.32 0.98
N MET A 177 12.66 -16.39 0.15
CA MET A 177 11.35 -15.77 0.35
C MET A 177 10.18 -16.75 0.21
N PHE A 178 10.37 -17.90 -0.46
CA PHE A 178 9.34 -18.94 -0.55
C PHE A 178 9.00 -19.55 0.82
N ALA A 179 9.93 -19.56 1.75
CA ALA A 179 9.72 -20.10 3.09
C ALA A 179 9.04 -19.13 4.06
N MET A 180 8.75 -17.88 3.63
CA MET A 180 8.17 -16.87 4.50
C MET A 180 6.70 -17.19 4.82
N PRO A 181 6.34 -17.40 6.12
CA PRO A 181 4.96 -17.63 6.52
C PRO A 181 4.10 -16.36 6.37
N TRP A 182 2.79 -16.53 6.14
CA TRP A 182 1.84 -15.44 5.95
C TRP A 182 1.82 -14.39 7.07
N TYR A 183 2.04 -14.79 8.33
CA TYR A 183 2.03 -13.87 9.47
C TYR A 183 3.22 -12.90 9.48
N TRP A 184 4.34 -13.27 8.86
CA TRP A 184 5.43 -12.34 8.61
C TRP A 184 5.09 -11.36 7.49
N HIS A 185 4.50 -11.82 6.40
CA HIS A 185 4.04 -10.92 5.33
C HIS A 185 3.09 -9.83 5.81
N LEU A 186 2.34 -10.09 6.90
CA LEU A 186 1.39 -9.16 7.50
C LEU A 186 2.08 -8.02 8.25
N VAL A 187 3.16 -8.31 8.99
CA VAL A 187 3.77 -7.36 9.93
C VAL A 187 4.98 -6.63 9.36
N ILE A 188 5.67 -7.19 8.36
CA ILE A 188 6.85 -6.55 7.76
C ILE A 188 6.53 -5.82 6.47
N GLY A 189 7.24 -4.70 6.25
CA GLY A 189 6.99 -3.79 5.13
C GLY A 189 5.63 -3.11 5.22
N GLY A 190 5.25 -2.42 4.16
CA GLY A 190 4.02 -1.60 4.12
C GLY A 190 2.72 -2.36 3.91
N PHE A 191 2.68 -3.72 4.02
CA PHE A 191 1.47 -4.48 3.70
C PHE A 191 0.27 -4.10 4.59
N ALA A 192 0.44 -4.07 5.91
CA ALA A 192 -0.64 -3.73 6.84
C ALA A 192 -1.18 -2.32 6.57
N PHE A 193 -0.29 -1.35 6.39
CA PHE A 193 -0.65 0.03 6.08
C PHE A 193 -1.39 0.14 4.73
N GLY A 194 -0.87 -0.49 3.70
CA GLY A 194 -1.50 -0.56 2.38
C GLY A 194 -2.89 -1.16 2.45
N MET A 195 -3.04 -2.32 3.12
CA MET A 195 -4.31 -3.03 3.28
C MET A 195 -5.39 -2.19 4.01
N VAL A 196 -5.00 -1.41 5.02
CA VAL A 196 -5.96 -0.66 5.84
C VAL A 196 -6.30 0.70 5.23
N TYR A 197 -5.28 1.48 4.80
CA TYR A 197 -5.48 2.89 4.46
C TYR A 197 -5.45 3.19 2.97
N MET A 198 -4.79 2.36 2.16
CA MET A 198 -4.60 2.67 0.73
C MET A 198 -5.49 1.87 -0.20
N VAL A 199 -5.67 0.57 0.07
CA VAL A 199 -6.55 -0.29 -0.73
C VAL A 199 -8.02 0.08 -0.56
N THR A 200 -8.35 0.69 0.56
CA THR A 200 -9.71 1.11 0.91
C THR A 200 -10.09 2.50 0.40
N ASP A 201 -9.23 3.13 -0.43
CA ASP A 201 -9.55 4.41 -1.07
C ASP A 201 -10.89 4.33 -1.81
N PRO A 202 -11.89 5.13 -1.41
CA PRO A 202 -13.23 5.02 -1.96
C PRO A 202 -13.36 5.44 -3.42
N VAL A 203 -12.33 6.07 -3.99
CA VAL A 203 -12.36 6.59 -5.36
C VAL A 203 -11.69 5.65 -6.35
N SER A 204 -10.49 5.17 -6.04
CA SER A 204 -9.71 4.32 -6.95
C SER A 204 -10.01 2.81 -6.80
N ALA A 205 -10.65 2.40 -5.70
CA ALA A 205 -11.06 1.00 -5.49
C ALA A 205 -12.34 0.62 -6.25
N SER A 206 -12.58 -0.69 -6.40
CA SER A 206 -13.82 -1.21 -6.97
C SER A 206 -15.06 -0.78 -6.17
N MET A 207 -16.11 -0.39 -6.87
CA MET A 207 -17.36 0.13 -6.28
C MET A 207 -18.37 -0.97 -5.96
N THR A 208 -18.42 -2.06 -6.76
CA THR A 208 -19.38 -3.13 -6.58
C THR A 208 -19.02 -4.05 -5.41
N ASN A 209 -20.01 -4.59 -4.70
CA ASN A 209 -19.77 -5.45 -3.55
C ASN A 209 -18.99 -6.73 -3.88
N ILE A 210 -19.23 -7.30 -5.06
CA ILE A 210 -18.53 -8.48 -5.56
C ILE A 210 -17.14 -8.06 -6.07
N GLY A 211 -17.06 -6.95 -6.80
CA GLY A 211 -15.81 -6.41 -7.30
C GLY A 211 -14.81 -6.08 -6.20
N LYS A 212 -15.28 -5.62 -5.03
CA LYS A 212 -14.43 -5.38 -3.85
C LYS A 212 -13.68 -6.62 -3.38
N TRP A 213 -14.27 -7.80 -3.47
CA TRP A 213 -13.61 -9.06 -3.14
C TRP A 213 -12.52 -9.40 -4.17
N TYR A 214 -12.86 -9.35 -5.48
CA TYR A 214 -11.89 -9.63 -6.54
C TYR A 214 -10.73 -8.64 -6.51
N TYR A 215 -11.02 -7.36 -6.33
CA TYR A 215 -10.03 -6.29 -6.22
C TYR A 215 -9.09 -6.53 -5.02
N GLY A 216 -9.63 -6.81 -3.84
CA GLY A 216 -8.82 -7.09 -2.65
C GLY A 216 -7.95 -8.34 -2.83
N ILE A 217 -8.53 -9.47 -3.28
CA ILE A 217 -7.79 -10.72 -3.51
C ILE A 217 -6.66 -10.50 -4.52
N LEU A 218 -6.93 -9.78 -5.61
CA LEU A 218 -5.92 -9.45 -6.62
C LEU A 218 -4.71 -8.73 -5.99
N ILE A 219 -4.96 -7.74 -5.13
CA ILE A 219 -3.87 -7.01 -4.46
C ILE A 219 -3.08 -7.91 -3.54
N GLY A 220 -3.75 -8.72 -2.71
CA GLY A 220 -3.07 -9.63 -1.79
C GLY A 220 -2.18 -10.63 -2.52
N VAL A 221 -2.69 -11.25 -3.59
CA VAL A 221 -1.94 -12.18 -4.45
C VAL A 221 -0.74 -11.49 -5.10
N LEU A 222 -0.96 -10.34 -5.73
CA LEU A 222 0.10 -9.59 -6.41
C LEU A 222 1.19 -9.11 -5.45
N CYS A 223 0.81 -8.68 -4.26
CA CYS A 223 1.78 -8.23 -3.27
C CYS A 223 2.77 -9.34 -2.91
N VAL A 224 2.29 -10.54 -2.59
CA VAL A 224 3.16 -11.67 -2.26
C VAL A 224 3.94 -12.14 -3.49
N LEU A 225 3.31 -12.17 -4.66
CA LEU A 225 3.96 -12.54 -5.91
C LEU A 225 5.14 -11.61 -6.22
N ILE A 226 4.96 -10.29 -6.10
CA ILE A 226 6.03 -9.32 -6.33
C ILE A 226 7.13 -9.49 -5.27
N ARG A 227 6.76 -9.64 -3.99
CA ARG A 227 7.72 -9.83 -2.89
C ARG A 227 8.62 -11.04 -3.09
N VAL A 228 8.03 -12.15 -3.52
CA VAL A 228 8.74 -13.43 -3.61
C VAL A 228 9.52 -13.54 -4.91
N ILE A 229 8.97 -13.08 -6.04
CA ILE A 229 9.61 -13.26 -7.36
C ILE A 229 10.61 -12.15 -7.67
N ASN A 230 10.40 -10.93 -7.14
CA ASN A 230 11.27 -9.80 -7.46
C ASN A 230 12.10 -9.35 -6.23
N PRO A 231 13.29 -9.92 -6.02
CA PRO A 231 14.15 -9.55 -4.89
C PRO A 231 14.63 -8.09 -4.95
N ALA A 232 14.64 -7.46 -6.11
CA ALA A 232 15.00 -6.05 -6.26
C ALA A 232 13.93 -5.09 -5.72
N TYR A 233 12.69 -5.56 -5.53
CA TYR A 233 11.61 -4.77 -4.97
C TYR A 233 10.74 -5.63 -4.02
N PRO A 234 11.24 -5.95 -2.82
CA PRO A 234 10.56 -6.86 -1.91
C PRO A 234 9.28 -6.29 -1.28
N GLU A 235 9.03 -4.98 -1.34
CA GLU A 235 7.84 -4.37 -0.74
C GLU A 235 6.51 -4.81 -1.38
N GLY A 236 6.40 -4.74 -2.69
CA GLY A 236 5.30 -5.26 -3.50
C GLY A 236 3.96 -4.54 -3.39
N ILE A 237 3.54 -4.09 -2.20
CA ILE A 237 2.17 -3.60 -1.96
C ILE A 237 1.81 -2.36 -2.78
N MET A 238 2.74 -1.41 -2.92
CA MET A 238 2.53 -0.19 -3.70
C MET A 238 2.20 -0.50 -5.16
N LEU A 239 3.02 -1.32 -5.81
CA LEU A 239 2.82 -1.69 -7.21
C LEU A 239 1.55 -2.54 -7.39
N ALA A 240 1.27 -3.44 -6.44
CA ALA A 240 0.06 -4.25 -6.44
C ALA A 240 -1.21 -3.39 -6.40
N ILE A 241 -1.23 -2.35 -5.54
CA ILE A 241 -2.38 -1.42 -5.46
C ILE A 241 -2.52 -0.61 -6.73
N LEU A 242 -1.43 -0.02 -7.24
CA LEU A 242 -1.46 0.77 -8.47
C LEU A 242 -1.96 -0.06 -9.66
N PHE A 243 -1.48 -1.30 -9.81
CA PHE A 243 -1.97 -2.20 -10.84
C PHE A 243 -3.45 -2.55 -10.66
N ALA A 244 -3.88 -2.84 -9.43
CA ALA A 244 -5.27 -3.15 -9.15
C ALA A 244 -6.20 -1.95 -9.39
N ASN A 245 -5.75 -0.73 -9.13
CA ASN A 245 -6.49 0.49 -9.46
C ASN A 245 -6.78 0.57 -10.97
N LEU A 246 -5.79 0.21 -11.82
CA LEU A 246 -5.98 0.11 -13.28
C LEU A 246 -7.05 -0.94 -13.65
N CYS A 247 -7.08 -2.05 -12.91
CA CYS A 247 -8.01 -3.15 -13.14
C CYS A 247 -9.41 -2.89 -12.55
N SER A 248 -9.55 -1.97 -11.59
CA SER A 248 -10.79 -1.71 -10.85
C SER A 248 -12.01 -1.43 -11.76
N PRO A 249 -11.93 -0.54 -12.77
CA PRO A 249 -13.05 -0.29 -13.68
C PRO A 249 -13.44 -1.53 -14.49
N LEU A 250 -12.45 -2.34 -14.88
CA LEU A 250 -12.69 -3.58 -15.62
C LEU A 250 -13.41 -4.61 -14.75
N ILE A 251 -12.99 -4.76 -13.49
CA ILE A 251 -13.64 -5.65 -12.52
C ILE A 251 -15.12 -5.25 -12.36
N ASP A 252 -15.38 -3.96 -12.12
CA ASP A 252 -16.75 -3.47 -11.94
C ASP A 252 -17.59 -3.61 -13.21
N TRP A 253 -17.02 -3.37 -14.40
CA TRP A 253 -17.70 -3.58 -15.68
C TRP A 253 -18.14 -5.04 -15.85
N VAL A 254 -17.28 -6.01 -15.55
CA VAL A 254 -17.62 -7.44 -15.64
C VAL A 254 -18.77 -7.79 -14.70
N VAL A 255 -18.72 -7.32 -13.44
CA VAL A 255 -19.76 -7.57 -12.43
C VAL A 255 -21.10 -6.97 -12.86
N VAL A 256 -21.10 -5.72 -13.31
CA VAL A 256 -22.32 -5.02 -13.78
C VAL A 256 -22.92 -5.74 -14.99
N ARG A 257 -22.07 -6.13 -15.98
CA ARG A 257 -22.53 -6.85 -17.17
C ARG A 257 -23.17 -8.21 -16.83
N GLN A 258 -22.65 -8.92 -15.81
CA GLN A 258 -23.27 -10.17 -15.33
C GLN A 258 -24.62 -9.93 -14.68
N ASN A 259 -24.77 -8.83 -13.94
CA ASN A 259 -26.04 -8.47 -13.29
C ASN A 259 -27.13 -8.03 -14.28
N ILE A 260 -26.75 -7.35 -15.36
CA ILE A 260 -27.71 -6.94 -16.43
C ILE A 260 -28.24 -8.14 -17.20
N LYS A 261 -27.48 -9.23 -17.30
CA LYS A 261 -27.89 -10.46 -18.00
C LYS A 261 -28.82 -11.36 -17.17
N ARG A 262 -29.02 -11.06 -15.89
CA ARG A 262 -29.98 -11.74 -15.00
C ARG A 262 -31.32 -11.05 -14.99
#